data_c48f8a610ed0e729bf5cbbaf4beff1a1
#
_entry.id   c48f8a610ed0e729bf5cbbaf4beff1a1
#
_cell.length_a   1.000
_cell.length_b   1.000
_cell.length_c   1.000
_cell.angle_alpha   90.00
_cell.angle_beta   90.00
_cell.angle_gamma   90.00
#
_symmetry.space_group_name_H-M   'P 1'
#
loop_
_entity.id
_entity.type
_entity.pdbx_description
1 polymer ?
#
loop_
_entity_poly.entity_id
_entity_poly.type
_entity_poly.pdbx_seq_one_letter_code
_entity_poly.pdbx_strand_id
1 'polypeptide(L)'
;MLLSATPLNNRPTDLLNLLLLFQNARYSTIEGIQNLPVTFSPWIEEYDKLMRERKLDKKNERNAEFAKRTDDLYENIRTQVIDKVTVRRTRNNIKNVLAYKKDLDDQHIVFPDILPPNELVYELNGGLNELFYSTMAILTDTPHPEDNPIGKGLHYAR
;
A
#
# COMPACT_ATOMS: atom_id res chain seq x y z
N MET A 1 18.45 -2.88 15.83
CA MET A 1 18.23 -2.31 14.48
C MET A 1 17.21 -3.17 13.77
N LEU A 2 16.17 -2.58 13.19
CA LEU A 2 15.13 -3.27 12.43
C LEU A 2 15.30 -2.92 10.95
N LEU A 3 15.28 -3.92 10.08
CA LEU A 3 15.31 -3.71 8.61
C LEU A 3 13.92 -3.98 8.05
N SER A 4 13.35 -3.01 7.34
CA SER A 4 12.06 -3.14 6.65
C SER A 4 12.08 -2.34 5.36
N ALA A 5 11.51 -2.89 4.30
CA ALA A 5 11.35 -2.18 3.03
C ALA A 5 10.19 -1.15 3.11
N THR A 6 9.19 -1.43 3.93
CA THR A 6 7.94 -0.66 4.01
C THR A 6 7.48 -0.58 5.47
N PRO A 7 8.08 0.31 6.29
CA PRO A 7 7.74 0.43 7.71
C PRO A 7 6.29 0.90 7.94
N LEU A 8 5.72 1.65 7.00
CA LEU A 8 4.34 2.11 7.01
C LEU A 8 3.63 1.55 5.77
N ASN A 9 3.06 0.37 5.89
CA ASN A 9 2.49 -0.32 4.74
C ASN A 9 0.95 -0.29 4.71
N ASN A 10 0.28 -0.47 5.85
CA ASN A 10 -1.17 -0.67 5.86
C ASN A 10 -1.91 0.30 6.78
N ARG A 11 -1.64 0.28 8.08
CA ARG A 11 -2.38 1.06 9.07
C ARG A 11 -1.44 1.78 10.03
N PRO A 12 -1.86 2.92 10.57
CA PRO A 12 -1.10 3.59 11.64
C PRO A 12 -0.87 2.69 12.87
N THR A 13 -1.83 1.79 13.16
CA THR A 13 -1.72 0.80 14.24
C THR A 13 -0.55 -0.16 14.02
N ASP A 14 -0.28 -0.56 12.79
CA ASP A 14 0.80 -1.51 12.48
C ASP A 14 2.16 -0.87 12.77
N LEU A 15 2.31 0.42 12.43
CA LEU A 15 3.51 1.18 12.76
C LEU A 15 3.67 1.36 14.27
N LEU A 16 2.59 1.66 15.00
CA LEU A 16 2.62 1.75 16.46
C LEU A 16 3.11 0.43 17.07
N ASN A 17 2.54 -0.69 16.63
CA ASN A 17 2.93 -2.02 17.12
C ASN A 17 4.40 -2.33 16.79
N LEU A 18 4.87 -1.92 15.61
CA LEU A 18 6.28 -2.07 15.23
C LEU A 18 7.19 -1.25 16.15
N LEU A 19 6.83 -0.01 16.47
CA LEU A 19 7.60 0.85 17.37
C LEU A 19 7.64 0.27 18.79
N LEU A 20 6.55 -0.30 19.27
CA LEU A 20 6.46 -0.92 20.59
C LEU A 20 7.36 -2.14 20.78
N LEU A 21 7.92 -2.72 19.71
CA LEU A 21 8.93 -3.79 19.82
C LEU A 21 10.26 -3.30 20.41
N PHE A 22 10.56 -2.00 20.28
CA PHE A 22 11.86 -1.43 20.71
C PHE A 22 11.75 -0.09 21.44
N GLN A 23 10.54 0.43 21.63
CA GLN A 23 10.27 1.67 22.37
C GLN A 23 9.34 1.39 23.53
N ASN A 24 9.53 2.14 24.62
CA ASN A 24 8.56 2.13 25.71
C ASN A 24 7.31 2.93 25.33
N ALA A 25 6.14 2.38 25.59
CA ALA A 25 4.87 2.99 25.22
C ALA A 25 4.68 4.39 25.81
N ARG A 26 5.05 4.59 27.09
CA ARG A 26 4.82 5.83 27.85
C ARG A 26 6.04 6.74 27.95
N TYR A 27 7.23 6.20 27.69
CA TYR A 27 8.50 6.90 27.82
C TYR A 27 9.33 6.63 26.56
N SER A 28 8.83 7.09 25.43
CA SER A 28 9.53 6.95 24.15
C SER A 28 10.76 7.83 24.11
N THR A 29 11.82 7.32 23.48
CA THR A 29 13.05 8.07 23.21
C THR A 29 13.00 8.85 21.89
N ILE A 30 11.87 8.81 21.19
CA ILE A 30 11.68 9.54 19.93
C ILE A 30 11.49 11.02 20.23
N GLU A 31 12.29 11.85 19.61
CA GLU A 31 12.24 13.29 19.79
C GLU A 31 10.84 13.86 19.55
N GLY A 32 10.33 14.59 20.53
CA GLY A 32 8.99 15.20 20.50
C GLY A 32 7.82 14.22 20.73
N ILE A 33 8.08 12.93 20.99
CA ILE A 33 7.04 11.94 21.25
C ILE A 33 7.35 11.19 22.54
N GLN A 34 6.68 11.57 23.60
CA GLN A 34 6.85 10.92 24.90
C GLN A 34 5.95 9.70 25.06
N ASN A 35 4.70 9.79 24.64
CA ASN A 35 3.69 8.74 24.79
C ASN A 35 3.19 8.29 23.42
N LEU A 36 3.63 7.13 22.95
CA LEU A 36 3.31 6.59 21.63
C LEU A 36 1.80 6.36 21.43
N PRO A 37 1.07 5.63 22.29
CA PRO A 37 -0.36 5.44 22.15
C PRO A 37 -1.15 6.76 22.04
N VAL A 38 -0.83 7.75 22.87
CA VAL A 38 -1.52 9.04 22.86
C VAL A 38 -1.26 9.79 21.55
N THR A 39 -0.03 9.76 21.06
CA THR A 39 0.33 10.40 19.78
C THR A 39 -0.34 9.73 18.60
N PHE A 40 -0.45 8.40 18.62
CA PHE A 40 -1.04 7.64 17.52
C PHE A 40 -2.56 7.60 17.52
N SER A 41 -3.23 7.80 18.65
CA SER A 41 -4.70 7.75 18.77
C SER A 41 -5.43 8.58 17.72
N PRO A 42 -5.14 9.89 17.53
CA PRO A 42 -5.84 10.70 16.55
C PRO A 42 -5.61 10.23 15.10
N TRP A 43 -4.42 9.70 14.78
CA TRP A 43 -4.16 9.16 13.45
C TRP A 43 -4.90 7.85 13.18
N ILE A 44 -5.00 6.99 14.19
CA ILE A 44 -5.77 5.74 14.11
C ILE A 44 -7.26 6.05 13.93
N GLU A 45 -7.80 6.99 14.70
CA GLU A 45 -9.20 7.41 14.62
C GLU A 45 -9.53 8.01 13.24
N GLU A 46 -8.66 8.89 12.73
CA GLU A 46 -8.84 9.51 11.41
C GLU A 46 -8.75 8.45 10.29
N TYR A 47 -7.80 7.53 10.37
CA TYR A 47 -7.69 6.42 9.43
C TYR A 47 -8.95 5.55 9.43
N ASP A 48 -9.44 5.16 10.60
CA ASP A 48 -10.63 4.32 10.72
C ASP A 48 -11.89 5.05 10.23
N LYS A 49 -11.97 6.37 10.43
CA LYS A 49 -13.03 7.21 9.89
C LYS A 49 -12.98 7.24 8.37
N LEU A 50 -11.80 7.49 7.78
CA LEU A 50 -11.59 7.47 6.33
C LEU A 50 -11.99 6.13 5.71
N MET A 51 -11.60 5.02 6.34
CA MET A 51 -11.93 3.68 5.85
C MET A 51 -13.44 3.39 5.93
N ARG A 52 -14.12 3.88 6.96
CA ARG A 52 -15.59 3.76 7.06
C ARG A 52 -16.30 4.59 5.99
N GLU A 53 -15.90 5.86 5.82
CA GLU A 53 -16.47 6.74 4.80
C GLU A 53 -16.27 6.18 3.39
N ARG A 54 -15.08 5.67 3.09
CA ARG A 54 -14.77 5.04 1.80
C ARG A 54 -15.64 3.80 1.52
N LYS A 55 -15.94 2.98 2.54
CA LYS A 55 -16.83 1.82 2.37
C LYS A 55 -18.28 2.22 2.08
N LEU A 56 -18.70 3.39 2.52
CA LEU A 56 -20.05 3.92 2.28
C LEU A 56 -20.18 4.57 0.90
N ASP A 57 -19.08 5.00 0.30
CA ASP A 57 -19.05 5.59 -1.04
C ASP A 57 -19.05 4.50 -2.13
N LYS A 58 -20.22 3.87 -2.33
CA LYS A 58 -20.40 2.78 -3.30
C LYS A 58 -20.15 3.20 -4.75
N LYS A 59 -20.26 4.48 -5.06
CA LYS A 59 -20.08 5.01 -6.43
C LYS A 59 -18.65 5.46 -6.72
N ASN A 60 -17.77 5.40 -5.72
CA ASN A 60 -16.38 5.87 -5.83
C ASN A 60 -16.24 7.34 -6.29
N GLU A 61 -17.24 8.17 -6.06
CA GLU A 61 -17.28 9.56 -6.51
C GLU A 61 -16.22 10.43 -5.79
N ARG A 62 -15.82 10.04 -4.57
CA ARG A 62 -14.89 10.79 -3.71
C ARG A 62 -13.49 10.18 -3.61
N ASN A 63 -13.12 9.30 -4.53
CA ASN A 63 -11.83 8.61 -4.47
C ASN A 63 -10.63 9.56 -4.39
N ALA A 64 -10.64 10.65 -5.15
CA ALA A 64 -9.55 11.64 -5.14
C ALA A 64 -9.44 12.38 -3.79
N GLU A 65 -10.57 12.69 -3.15
CA GLU A 65 -10.61 13.29 -1.83
C GLU A 65 -10.05 12.32 -0.76
N PHE A 66 -10.49 11.06 -0.80
CA PHE A 66 -9.99 10.04 0.13
C PHE A 66 -8.50 9.78 -0.05
N ALA A 67 -8.01 9.74 -1.30
CA ALA A 67 -6.59 9.59 -1.58
C ALA A 67 -5.79 10.75 -0.96
N LYS A 68 -6.21 11.99 -1.21
CA LYS A 68 -5.54 13.16 -0.66
C LYS A 68 -5.51 13.15 0.88
N ARG A 69 -6.66 12.91 1.54
CA ARG A 69 -6.73 12.86 3.01
C ARG A 69 -5.86 11.73 3.58
N THR A 70 -5.77 10.61 2.88
CA THR A 70 -4.91 9.50 3.27
C THR A 70 -3.43 9.86 3.12
N ASP A 71 -3.06 10.52 2.04
CA ASP A 71 -1.69 10.99 1.80
C ASP A 71 -1.28 12.04 2.84
N ASP A 72 -2.15 13.00 3.17
CA ASP A 72 -1.92 14.00 4.21
C ASP A 72 -1.71 13.35 5.59
N LEU A 73 -2.51 12.33 5.93
CA LEU A 73 -2.36 11.57 7.17
C LEU A 73 -1.01 10.85 7.23
N TYR A 74 -0.63 10.18 6.16
CA TYR A 74 0.64 9.46 6.10
C TYR A 74 1.86 10.38 6.07
N GLU A 75 1.77 11.54 5.43
CA GLU A 75 2.84 12.54 5.47
C GLU A 75 3.04 13.10 6.88
N ASN A 76 1.96 13.30 7.64
CA ASN A 76 2.04 13.67 9.06
C ASN A 76 2.74 12.60 9.90
N ILE A 77 2.37 11.34 9.75
CA ILE A 77 3.01 10.23 10.48
C ILE A 77 4.49 10.12 10.08
N ARG A 78 4.78 10.27 8.80
CA ARG A 78 6.13 10.20 8.28
C ARG A 78 7.03 11.26 8.88
N THR A 79 6.62 12.52 8.83
CA THR A 79 7.42 13.65 9.30
C THR A 79 7.59 13.65 10.82
N GLN A 80 6.53 13.28 11.55
CA GLN A 80 6.57 13.30 13.01
C GLN A 80 7.25 12.08 13.63
N VAL A 81 7.23 10.93 12.96
CA VAL A 81 7.73 9.66 13.52
C VAL A 81 8.80 9.03 12.66
N ILE A 82 8.45 8.68 11.41
CA ILE A 82 9.30 7.80 10.59
C ILE A 82 10.65 8.45 10.31
N ASP A 83 10.67 9.71 9.92
CA ASP A 83 11.90 10.42 9.56
C ASP A 83 12.87 10.58 10.75
N LYS A 84 12.35 10.47 11.99
CA LYS A 84 13.16 10.52 13.23
C LYS A 84 13.76 9.17 13.63
N VAL A 85 13.13 8.07 13.25
CA VAL A 85 13.52 6.71 13.69
C VAL A 85 14.10 5.84 12.58
N THR A 86 14.01 6.29 11.33
CA THR A 86 14.47 5.51 10.19
C THR A 86 15.58 6.19 9.41
N VAL A 87 16.47 5.39 8.89
CA VAL A 87 17.42 5.82 7.87
C VAL A 87 16.96 5.26 6.53
N ARG A 88 16.35 6.12 5.72
CA ARG A 88 15.82 5.73 4.41
C ARG A 88 16.87 5.98 3.33
N ARG A 89 17.07 4.99 2.46
CA ARG A 89 17.88 5.10 1.25
C ARG A 89 17.04 4.71 0.05
N THR A 90 16.67 5.67 -0.78
CA THR A 90 15.99 5.42 -2.06
C THR A 90 16.98 5.44 -3.21
N ARG A 91 16.65 4.84 -4.34
CA ARG A 91 17.47 4.91 -5.56
C ARG A 91 17.76 6.37 -5.96
N ASN A 92 16.79 7.26 -5.82
CA ASN A 92 16.98 8.69 -6.09
C ASN A 92 17.97 9.34 -5.11
N ASN A 93 17.90 9.00 -3.82
CA ASN A 93 18.90 9.49 -2.86
C ASN A 93 20.29 9.00 -3.21
N ILE A 94 20.41 7.72 -3.60
CA ILE A 94 21.71 7.14 -3.97
C ILE A 94 22.26 7.79 -5.24
N LYS A 95 21.41 8.04 -6.25
CA LYS A 95 21.80 8.74 -7.49
C LYS A 95 22.22 10.20 -7.27
N ASN A 96 21.61 10.90 -6.31
CA ASN A 96 21.76 12.35 -6.13
C ASN A 96 22.79 12.75 -5.07
N VAL A 97 23.08 11.88 -4.12
CA VAL A 97 24.12 12.15 -3.09
C VAL A 97 25.49 11.86 -3.67
N LEU A 98 26.37 12.87 -3.69
CA LEU A 98 27.67 12.84 -4.36
C LEU A 98 28.55 11.64 -3.95
N ALA A 99 28.57 11.31 -2.65
CA ALA A 99 29.36 10.19 -2.13
C ALA A 99 28.90 8.85 -2.70
N TYR A 100 27.57 8.61 -2.73
CA TYR A 100 27.02 7.37 -3.28
C TYR A 100 27.11 7.29 -4.79
N LYS A 101 26.97 8.44 -5.48
CA LYS A 101 27.15 8.51 -6.93
C LYS A 101 28.56 8.07 -7.33
N LYS A 102 29.58 8.55 -6.62
CA LYS A 102 30.95 8.16 -6.88
C LYS A 102 31.15 6.64 -6.71
N ASP A 103 30.62 6.05 -5.64
CA ASP A 103 30.68 4.61 -5.41
C ASP A 103 29.99 3.81 -6.53
N LEU A 104 28.86 4.30 -7.05
CA LEU A 104 28.17 3.66 -8.17
C LEU A 104 29.01 3.71 -9.45
N ASP A 105 29.60 4.88 -9.74
CA ASP A 105 30.43 5.09 -10.92
C ASP A 105 31.69 4.21 -10.85
N ASP A 106 32.35 4.15 -9.70
CA ASP A 106 33.57 3.34 -9.47
C ASP A 106 33.27 1.82 -9.61
N GLN A 107 32.06 1.40 -9.22
CA GLN A 107 31.64 -0.01 -9.31
C GLN A 107 30.88 -0.33 -10.62
N HIS A 108 30.73 0.63 -11.51
CA HIS A 108 29.96 0.51 -12.77
C HIS A 108 28.52 0.01 -12.56
N ILE A 109 27.89 0.41 -11.46
CA ILE A 109 26.52 0.02 -11.13
C ILE A 109 25.55 1.03 -11.77
N VAL A 110 24.73 0.56 -12.69
CA VAL A 110 23.67 1.34 -13.33
C VAL A 110 22.31 0.82 -12.91
N PHE A 111 21.46 1.72 -12.39
CA PHE A 111 20.06 1.35 -12.12
C PHE A 111 19.27 1.32 -13.42
N PRO A 112 18.50 0.26 -13.68
CA PRO A 112 17.64 0.19 -14.85
C PRO A 112 16.56 1.29 -14.80
N ASP A 113 16.21 1.81 -15.96
CA ASP A 113 15.07 2.70 -16.11
C ASP A 113 13.77 1.89 -16.12
N ILE A 114 12.77 2.41 -15.42
CA ILE A 114 11.44 1.79 -15.38
C ILE A 114 10.64 2.41 -16.53
N LEU A 115 10.41 1.61 -17.57
CA LEU A 115 9.51 2.01 -18.65
C LEU A 115 8.05 1.92 -18.17
N PRO A 116 7.15 2.74 -18.74
CA PRO A 116 5.72 2.57 -18.46
C PRO A 116 5.28 1.16 -18.85
N PRO A 117 4.33 0.56 -18.11
CA PRO A 117 3.82 -0.76 -18.44
C PRO A 117 3.21 -0.76 -19.83
N ASN A 118 3.57 -1.74 -20.66
CA ASN A 118 2.91 -1.97 -21.92
C ASN A 118 1.67 -2.82 -21.67
N GLU A 119 0.54 -2.40 -22.22
CA GLU A 119 -0.66 -3.22 -22.22
C GLU A 119 -0.44 -4.43 -23.13
N LEU A 120 -0.52 -5.62 -22.56
CA LEU A 120 -0.49 -6.86 -23.31
C LEU A 120 -1.94 -7.27 -23.62
N VAL A 121 -2.41 -6.85 -24.78
CA VAL A 121 -3.72 -7.25 -25.28
C VAL A 121 -3.56 -8.61 -26.01
N TYR A 122 -4.35 -9.58 -25.61
CA TYR A 122 -4.45 -10.85 -26.33
C TYR A 122 -5.93 -11.20 -26.54
N GLU A 123 -6.22 -11.70 -27.69
CA GLU A 123 -7.56 -12.18 -28.03
C GLU A 123 -7.61 -13.70 -27.82
N LEU A 124 -8.58 -14.14 -27.03
CA LEU A 124 -8.86 -15.54 -26.87
C LEU A 124 -9.64 -16.02 -28.12
N ASN A 125 -9.28 -17.17 -28.66
CA ASN A 125 -10.12 -17.79 -29.68
C ASN A 125 -11.49 -18.20 -29.09
N GLY A 126 -12.50 -18.44 -29.96
CA GLY A 126 -13.87 -18.64 -29.50
C GLY A 126 -14.03 -19.67 -28.38
N GLY A 127 -13.35 -20.81 -28.49
CA GLY A 127 -13.44 -21.87 -27.46
C GLY A 127 -12.77 -21.49 -26.13
N LEU A 128 -11.63 -20.82 -26.17
CA LEU A 128 -10.95 -20.35 -24.97
C LEU A 128 -11.71 -19.19 -24.31
N ASN A 129 -12.35 -18.35 -25.11
CA ASN A 129 -13.19 -17.25 -24.62
C ASN A 129 -14.41 -17.79 -23.85
N GLU A 130 -15.06 -18.80 -24.41
CA GLU A 130 -16.21 -19.46 -23.78
C GLU A 130 -15.80 -20.16 -22.47
N LEU A 131 -14.67 -20.86 -22.47
CA LEU A 131 -14.12 -21.47 -21.27
C LEU A 131 -13.78 -20.42 -20.20
N PHE A 132 -13.16 -19.31 -20.58
CA PHE A 132 -12.82 -18.21 -19.68
C PHE A 132 -14.09 -17.63 -19.02
N TYR A 133 -15.10 -17.26 -19.80
CA TYR A 133 -16.35 -16.69 -19.23
C TYR A 133 -17.10 -17.70 -18.37
N SER A 134 -17.15 -18.96 -18.77
CA SER A 134 -17.77 -20.01 -17.95
C SER A 134 -17.06 -20.19 -16.62
N THR A 135 -15.73 -20.19 -16.62
CA THR A 135 -14.93 -20.29 -15.40
C THR A 135 -15.12 -19.06 -14.52
N MET A 136 -15.08 -17.87 -15.09
CA MET A 136 -15.31 -16.62 -14.35
C MET A 136 -16.71 -16.56 -13.76
N ALA A 137 -17.73 -16.97 -14.49
CA ALA A 137 -19.11 -17.03 -13.98
C ALA A 137 -19.22 -17.94 -12.74
N ILE A 138 -18.54 -19.10 -12.78
CA ILE A 138 -18.48 -20.02 -11.64
C ILE A 138 -17.77 -19.39 -10.44
N LEU A 139 -16.65 -18.69 -10.67
CA LEU A 139 -15.81 -18.13 -9.62
C LEU A 139 -16.42 -16.86 -9.00
N THR A 140 -17.08 -16.04 -9.78
CA THR A 140 -17.57 -14.72 -9.36
C THR A 140 -19.07 -14.67 -9.10
N ASP A 141 -19.77 -15.76 -9.32
CA ASP A 141 -21.25 -15.85 -9.26
C ASP A 141 -21.96 -14.80 -10.15
N THR A 142 -21.29 -14.39 -11.22
CA THR A 142 -21.83 -13.48 -12.21
C THR A 142 -22.49 -14.27 -13.33
N PRO A 143 -23.68 -13.85 -13.82
CA PRO A 143 -24.32 -14.52 -14.93
C PRO A 143 -23.45 -14.41 -16.19
N HIS A 144 -23.40 -15.49 -16.98
CA HIS A 144 -22.72 -15.49 -18.27
C HIS A 144 -23.40 -14.47 -19.21
N PRO A 145 -22.65 -13.74 -20.06
CA PRO A 145 -23.21 -12.72 -20.95
C PRO A 145 -24.32 -13.22 -21.88
N GLU A 146 -24.42 -14.52 -22.11
CA GLU A 146 -25.41 -15.14 -23.00
C GLU A 146 -26.53 -15.91 -22.28
N ASP A 147 -26.90 -15.50 -21.07
CA ASP A 147 -27.97 -16.12 -20.28
C ASP A 147 -27.90 -17.66 -20.14
N ASN A 148 -26.69 -18.21 -20.21
CA ASN A 148 -26.49 -19.65 -20.07
C ASN A 148 -26.51 -20.00 -18.57
N PRO A 149 -27.48 -20.78 -18.07
CA PRO A 149 -27.59 -21.12 -16.65
C PRO A 149 -26.56 -22.17 -16.24
N ILE A 150 -25.28 -21.93 -16.51
CA ILE A 150 -24.20 -22.78 -16.03
C ILE A 150 -23.95 -22.44 -14.56
N GLY A 151 -24.61 -23.19 -13.75
CA GLY A 151 -24.22 -23.42 -12.38
C GLY A 151 -24.35 -22.24 -11.41
N LYS A 152 -24.81 -22.54 -10.26
CA LYS A 152 -24.67 -21.69 -9.08
C LYS A 152 -23.18 -21.56 -8.77
N GLY A 153 -22.69 -20.34 -8.65
CA GLY A 153 -21.27 -20.06 -8.38
C GLY A 153 -20.70 -20.87 -7.22
N LEU A 154 -19.43 -21.19 -7.31
CA LEU A 154 -18.72 -21.80 -6.19
C LEU A 154 -18.55 -20.77 -5.09
N HIS A 155 -19.32 -20.91 -4.03
CA HIS A 155 -19.08 -20.14 -2.81
C HIS A 155 -17.81 -20.64 -2.13
N TYR A 156 -16.71 -19.93 -2.34
CA TYR A 156 -15.57 -20.12 -1.46
C TYR A 156 -15.93 -19.57 -0.08
N ALA A 157 -15.91 -20.42 0.92
CA ALA A 157 -16.01 -19.99 2.32
C ALA A 157 -14.86 -19.00 2.60
N ARG A 158 -15.24 -17.82 3.07
CA ARG A 158 -14.31 -16.76 3.48
C ARG A 158 -13.70 -17.12 4.82
#